data_ba5f3afe14124340775fa3ddae17a845
#
_entry.id   ba5f3afe14124340775fa3ddae17a845
#
_cell.length_a   1.000
_cell.length_b   1.000
_cell.length_c   1.000
_cell.angle_alpha   90.00
_cell.angle_beta   90.00
_cell.angle_gamma   90.00
#
_symmetry.space_group_name_H-M   'P 1'
#
loop_
_entity.id
_entity.type
_entity.pdbx_description
1 polymer ?
#
loop_
_entity_poly.entity_id
_entity_poly.type
_entity_poly.pdbx_seq_one_letter_code
_entity_poly.pdbx_strand_id
1 'polypeptide(L)'
;LVHTLKGNELVLIPILMAIFSIGGTTYGMCEETVPFYLLLAATMVAAGFDSLTGAAVVLLGAGCGVLGSTVNPFAVGVAVDALSGIGIAVNQGIIIALGVIIWLVSLAIAIVFVMRYAKKVKADKGSTFLSLQEQQDMMNEWGMTDSEAEAADGQEMAPKMTGRQKATLIVFALTFVIMIVSFIPWEDLGFDGFVAGQSYEEVTTTVAGDEVIAAYDEANGTTTEVAAPFEATSVSEEEVTPAWSSFLTGIPLGQWYFDEASTWFLLMALIIGVIGGVSESRFVKAFINGAADMMSVVLIIALARSITVLMASTGLDMWILNNAANALAGMSAIIFAPLSFLLYIVLSFLIPSSSGMATVSIPILGGLAHQLNFSVETMVMIYSAGNGLVNLFTPTSGAIMGGLALAKIEYSTWLKFGAKLFVVLGVVCIVILTAAMVILS
;
A
#
# COMPACT_ATOMS: atom_id res chain seq x y z
N LEU A 1 -12.05 -12.20 -21.35
CA LEU A 1 -12.64 -12.49 -20.03
C LEU A 1 -14.14 -12.23 -20.03
N VAL A 2 -14.64 -11.04 -20.41
CA VAL A 2 -16.09 -10.73 -20.45
C VAL A 2 -16.84 -11.69 -21.35
N HIS A 3 -16.35 -11.93 -22.56
CA HIS A 3 -16.96 -12.91 -23.50
C HIS A 3 -16.94 -14.37 -23.00
N THR A 4 -15.93 -14.76 -22.22
CA THR A 4 -15.82 -16.11 -21.68
C THR A 4 -16.79 -16.36 -20.52
N LEU A 5 -17.25 -15.28 -19.86
CA LEU A 5 -18.13 -15.32 -18.68
C LEU A 5 -19.55 -14.82 -18.99
N LYS A 6 -19.96 -14.82 -20.29
CA LYS A 6 -21.30 -14.38 -20.71
C LYS A 6 -22.39 -15.07 -19.86
N GLY A 7 -23.15 -14.26 -19.08
CA GLY A 7 -24.15 -14.74 -18.13
C GLY A 7 -23.65 -14.91 -16.67
N ASN A 8 -22.34 -14.89 -16.42
CA ASN A 8 -21.72 -15.03 -15.09
C ASN A 8 -20.73 -13.89 -14.76
N GLU A 9 -20.94 -12.71 -15.33
CA GLU A 9 -20.01 -11.58 -15.21
C GLU A 9 -19.81 -11.12 -13.74
N LEU A 10 -20.79 -11.39 -12.88
CA LEU A 10 -20.69 -11.13 -11.43
C LEU A 10 -19.52 -11.86 -10.75
N VAL A 11 -19.06 -13.00 -11.31
CA VAL A 11 -17.93 -13.76 -10.77
C VAL A 11 -16.61 -13.04 -10.96
N LEU A 12 -16.53 -12.10 -11.90
CA LEU A 12 -15.34 -11.23 -12.08
C LEU A 12 -15.03 -10.43 -10.82
N ILE A 13 -16.04 -9.93 -10.12
CA ILE A 13 -15.89 -9.07 -8.96
C ILE A 13 -15.07 -9.74 -7.85
N PRO A 14 -15.46 -10.88 -7.28
CA PRO A 14 -14.68 -11.52 -6.22
C PRO A 14 -13.29 -11.97 -6.67
N ILE A 15 -13.13 -12.43 -7.92
CA ILE A 15 -11.83 -12.86 -8.44
C ILE A 15 -10.87 -11.67 -8.51
N LEU A 16 -11.30 -10.56 -9.12
CA LEU A 16 -10.45 -9.39 -9.27
C LEU A 16 -10.15 -8.72 -7.92
N MET A 17 -11.16 -8.60 -7.05
CA MET A 17 -10.94 -8.09 -5.69
C MET A 17 -9.93 -8.96 -4.91
N ALA A 18 -10.00 -10.29 -5.04
CA ALA A 18 -9.03 -11.18 -4.40
C ALA A 18 -7.61 -10.97 -4.95
N ILE A 19 -7.45 -10.82 -6.27
CA ILE A 19 -6.14 -10.56 -6.89
C ILE A 19 -5.55 -9.24 -6.39
N PHE A 20 -6.33 -8.15 -6.42
CA PHE A 20 -5.86 -6.85 -5.91
C PHE A 20 -5.54 -6.89 -4.41
N SER A 21 -6.32 -7.65 -3.64
CA SER A 21 -6.11 -7.74 -2.20
C SER A 21 -4.83 -8.47 -1.81
N ILE A 22 -4.37 -9.43 -2.63
CA ILE A 22 -3.07 -10.07 -2.44
C ILE A 22 -1.94 -9.02 -2.57
N GLY A 23 -1.97 -8.18 -3.61
CA GLY A 23 -1.02 -7.08 -3.73
C GLY A 23 -1.09 -6.11 -2.54
N GLY A 24 -2.30 -5.76 -2.10
CA GLY A 24 -2.49 -4.89 -0.94
C GLY A 24 -1.91 -5.44 0.35
N THR A 25 -2.13 -6.74 0.66
CA THR A 25 -1.66 -7.34 1.92
C THR A 25 -0.15 -7.63 1.94
N THR A 26 0.44 -7.88 0.77
CA THR A 26 1.86 -8.28 0.66
C THR A 26 2.81 -7.10 0.54
N TYR A 27 2.51 -6.13 -0.31
CA TYR A 27 3.41 -4.99 -0.51
C TYR A 27 2.73 -3.62 -0.40
N GLY A 28 1.46 -3.58 0.03
CA GLY A 28 0.76 -2.32 0.22
C GLY A 28 0.30 -1.65 -1.08
N MET A 29 -0.07 -2.45 -2.11
CA MET A 29 -0.51 -1.96 -3.42
C MET A 29 -1.56 -0.86 -3.28
N CYS A 30 -1.22 0.34 -3.70
CA CYS A 30 -2.08 1.53 -3.62
C CYS A 30 -1.99 2.35 -4.91
N GLU A 31 -0.92 3.10 -5.11
CA GLU A 31 -0.69 3.96 -6.27
C GLU A 31 -0.55 3.16 -7.58
N GLU A 32 0.00 1.97 -7.53
CA GLU A 32 0.15 1.06 -8.67
C GLU A 32 -1.20 0.57 -9.20
N THR A 33 -2.27 0.74 -8.41
CA THR A 33 -3.63 0.42 -8.87
C THR A 33 -4.17 1.43 -9.88
N VAL A 34 -3.63 2.65 -9.95
CA VAL A 34 -4.18 3.76 -10.71
C VAL A 34 -4.44 3.42 -12.19
N PRO A 35 -3.53 2.76 -12.94
CA PRO A 35 -3.79 2.38 -14.33
C PRO A 35 -4.95 1.38 -14.51
N PHE A 36 -5.25 0.60 -13.47
CA PHE A 36 -6.30 -0.42 -13.54
C PHE A 36 -7.71 0.16 -13.43
N TYR A 37 -7.88 1.38 -12.89
CA TYR A 37 -9.21 1.99 -12.79
C TYR A 37 -9.82 2.22 -14.16
N LEU A 38 -9.05 2.77 -15.10
CA LEU A 38 -9.50 2.98 -16.46
C LEU A 38 -9.89 1.67 -17.14
N LEU A 39 -9.02 0.65 -17.00
CA LEU A 39 -9.24 -0.67 -17.58
C LEU A 39 -10.49 -1.36 -17.00
N LEU A 40 -10.64 -1.34 -15.67
CA LEU A 40 -11.75 -2.03 -15.02
C LEU A 40 -13.06 -1.23 -15.10
N ALA A 41 -13.02 0.10 -15.12
CA ALA A 41 -14.20 0.90 -15.42
C ALA A 41 -14.76 0.53 -16.80
N ALA A 42 -13.94 0.55 -17.85
CA ALA A 42 -14.33 0.12 -19.18
C ALA A 42 -14.85 -1.33 -19.24
N THR A 43 -14.13 -2.24 -18.58
CA THR A 43 -14.50 -3.68 -18.53
C THR A 43 -15.84 -3.89 -17.84
N MET A 44 -16.10 -3.23 -16.72
CA MET A 44 -17.35 -3.36 -15.97
C MET A 44 -18.52 -2.72 -16.70
N VAL A 45 -18.32 -1.58 -17.36
CA VAL A 45 -19.34 -0.95 -18.20
C VAL A 45 -19.71 -1.90 -19.37
N ALA A 46 -18.73 -2.47 -20.06
CA ALA A 46 -18.94 -3.45 -21.11
C ALA A 46 -19.64 -4.74 -20.59
N ALA A 47 -19.44 -5.12 -19.34
CA ALA A 47 -20.13 -6.25 -18.68
C ALA A 47 -21.54 -5.90 -18.17
N GLY A 48 -22.00 -4.66 -18.42
CA GLY A 48 -23.33 -4.20 -18.04
C GLY A 48 -23.45 -3.65 -16.63
N PHE A 49 -22.34 -3.34 -15.95
CA PHE A 49 -22.29 -2.61 -14.69
C PHE A 49 -22.05 -1.12 -14.93
N ASP A 50 -21.63 -0.39 -13.90
CA ASP A 50 -21.20 1.01 -13.99
C ASP A 50 -19.70 1.16 -13.69
N SER A 51 -19.13 2.35 -13.95
CA SER A 51 -17.73 2.65 -13.67
C SER A 51 -17.42 2.61 -12.17
N LEU A 52 -18.39 2.92 -11.30
CA LEU A 52 -18.26 2.84 -9.86
C LEU A 52 -18.02 1.40 -9.39
N THR A 53 -18.66 0.40 -10.02
CA THR A 53 -18.38 -1.01 -9.76
C THR A 53 -16.92 -1.34 -10.11
N GLY A 54 -16.42 -0.83 -11.25
CA GLY A 54 -15.01 -1.02 -11.66
C GLY A 54 -14.03 -0.41 -10.68
N ALA A 55 -14.24 0.83 -10.29
CA ALA A 55 -13.41 1.51 -9.29
C ALA A 55 -13.46 0.81 -7.92
N ALA A 56 -14.65 0.37 -7.49
CA ALA A 56 -14.82 -0.34 -6.22
C ALA A 56 -14.06 -1.69 -6.19
N VAL A 57 -14.02 -2.42 -7.29
CA VAL A 57 -13.27 -3.68 -7.40
C VAL A 57 -11.79 -3.44 -7.16
N VAL A 58 -11.20 -2.40 -7.76
CA VAL A 58 -9.78 -2.05 -7.59
C VAL A 58 -9.53 -1.55 -6.18
N LEU A 59 -10.22 -0.48 -5.79
CA LEU A 59 -9.94 0.27 -4.58
C LEU A 59 -10.23 -0.54 -3.31
N LEU A 60 -11.39 -1.19 -3.25
CA LEU A 60 -11.75 -2.02 -2.11
C LEU A 60 -11.00 -3.36 -2.12
N GLY A 61 -10.66 -3.89 -3.31
CA GLY A 61 -9.82 -5.06 -3.41
C GLY A 61 -8.45 -4.81 -2.79
N ALA A 62 -7.67 -3.89 -3.34
CA ALA A 62 -6.35 -3.54 -2.84
C ALA A 62 -6.41 -3.00 -1.40
N GLY A 63 -7.34 -2.09 -1.11
CA GLY A 63 -7.46 -1.46 0.19
C GLY A 63 -7.81 -2.42 1.33
N CYS A 64 -8.63 -3.47 1.10
CA CYS A 64 -8.84 -4.51 2.11
C CYS A 64 -7.56 -5.33 2.37
N GLY A 65 -6.72 -5.50 1.36
CA GLY A 65 -5.39 -6.08 1.52
C GLY A 65 -4.50 -5.19 2.40
N VAL A 66 -4.41 -3.91 2.09
CA VAL A 66 -3.62 -2.92 2.87
C VAL A 66 -4.11 -2.84 4.32
N LEU A 67 -5.44 -2.88 4.54
CA LEU A 67 -6.04 -2.85 5.87
C LEU A 67 -5.60 -4.05 6.74
N GLY A 68 -5.43 -5.21 6.12
CA GLY A 68 -4.89 -6.42 6.77
C GLY A 68 -3.49 -6.76 6.26
N SER A 69 -2.56 -5.78 6.28
CA SER A 69 -1.17 -5.97 5.86
C SER A 69 -0.51 -7.14 6.59
N THR A 70 0.12 -8.06 5.84
CA THR A 70 0.80 -9.24 6.39
C THR A 70 2.31 -9.06 6.43
N VAL A 71 2.91 -8.86 5.26
CA VAL A 71 4.36 -8.69 5.07
C VAL A 71 4.69 -7.38 4.35
N ASN A 72 3.75 -6.44 4.35
CA ASN A 72 3.88 -5.14 3.70
C ASN A 72 5.09 -4.35 4.25
N PRO A 73 6.16 -4.17 3.47
CA PRO A 73 7.40 -3.54 3.95
C PRO A 73 7.19 -2.08 4.34
N PHE A 74 6.26 -1.38 3.69
CA PHE A 74 6.02 0.06 3.89
C PHE A 74 5.17 0.39 5.12
N ALA A 75 4.43 -0.58 5.62
CA ALA A 75 3.67 -0.43 6.86
C ALA A 75 4.26 -1.33 7.96
N VAL A 76 4.16 -2.64 7.79
CA VAL A 76 4.58 -3.61 8.79
C VAL A 76 6.11 -3.62 8.95
N GLY A 77 6.87 -3.67 7.85
CA GLY A 77 8.33 -3.68 7.89
C GLY A 77 8.87 -2.47 8.65
N VAL A 78 8.52 -1.26 8.22
CA VAL A 78 8.95 -0.02 8.90
C VAL A 78 8.52 0.03 10.37
N ALA A 79 7.35 -0.50 10.72
CA ALA A 79 6.89 -0.54 12.11
C ALA A 79 7.72 -1.51 12.97
N VAL A 80 8.07 -2.67 12.42
CA VAL A 80 8.95 -3.66 13.07
C VAL A 80 10.35 -3.08 13.25
N ASP A 81 10.91 -2.46 12.21
CA ASP A 81 12.22 -1.79 12.28
C ASP A 81 12.25 -0.69 13.33
N ALA A 82 11.18 0.11 13.41
CA ALA A 82 11.06 1.17 14.40
C ALA A 82 11.02 0.66 15.85
N LEU A 83 10.44 -0.52 16.11
CA LEU A 83 10.47 -1.19 17.41
C LEU A 83 11.83 -1.79 17.70
N SER A 84 12.44 -2.44 16.73
CA SER A 84 13.79 -2.98 16.84
C SER A 84 14.81 -1.89 17.16
N GLY A 85 14.67 -0.71 16.56
CA GLY A 85 15.51 0.47 16.83
C GLY A 85 15.46 0.97 18.27
N ILE A 86 14.42 0.64 19.02
CA ILE A 86 14.30 0.95 20.48
C ILE A 86 14.47 -0.30 21.35
N GLY A 87 14.99 -1.40 20.82
CA GLY A 87 15.30 -2.64 21.53
C GLY A 87 14.11 -3.54 21.84
N ILE A 88 12.98 -3.36 21.18
CA ILE A 88 11.77 -4.19 21.37
C ILE A 88 11.70 -5.25 20.28
N ALA A 89 11.81 -6.52 20.66
CA ALA A 89 11.65 -7.65 19.76
C ALA A 89 10.18 -7.89 19.43
N VAL A 90 9.88 -8.26 18.18
CA VAL A 90 8.53 -8.45 17.66
C VAL A 90 8.40 -9.84 17.05
N ASN A 91 7.28 -10.51 17.32
CA ASN A 91 6.96 -11.79 16.69
C ASN A 91 6.20 -11.56 15.38
N GLN A 92 6.90 -11.60 14.25
CA GLN A 92 6.29 -11.41 12.94
C GLN A 92 5.18 -12.42 12.62
N GLY A 93 5.26 -13.65 13.15
CA GLY A 93 4.22 -14.66 12.96
C GLY A 93 2.85 -14.22 13.52
N ILE A 94 2.84 -13.52 14.66
CA ILE A 94 1.60 -12.95 15.24
C ILE A 94 1.06 -11.84 14.35
N ILE A 95 1.92 -10.95 13.86
CA ILE A 95 1.53 -9.87 12.92
C ILE A 95 0.90 -10.45 11.67
N ILE A 96 1.55 -11.44 11.05
CA ILE A 96 1.03 -12.11 9.85
C ILE A 96 -0.32 -12.76 10.14
N ALA A 97 -0.46 -13.48 11.25
CA ALA A 97 -1.72 -14.13 11.62
C ALA A 97 -2.87 -13.12 11.79
N LEU A 98 -2.63 -12.02 12.52
CA LEU A 98 -3.61 -10.94 12.68
C LEU A 98 -3.92 -10.25 11.34
N GLY A 99 -2.90 -9.99 10.53
CA GLY A 99 -3.05 -9.44 9.19
C GLY A 99 -3.94 -10.29 8.30
N VAL A 100 -3.71 -11.60 8.25
CA VAL A 100 -4.54 -12.56 7.49
C VAL A 100 -5.99 -12.55 7.97
N ILE A 101 -6.24 -12.53 9.28
CA ILE A 101 -7.61 -12.49 9.82
C ILE A 101 -8.31 -11.21 9.38
N ILE A 102 -7.68 -10.05 9.57
CA ILE A 102 -8.26 -8.75 9.20
C ILE A 102 -8.48 -8.69 7.67
N TRP A 103 -7.49 -9.11 6.88
CA TRP A 103 -7.55 -9.15 5.44
C TRP A 103 -8.73 -9.98 4.94
N LEU A 104 -8.83 -11.24 5.34
CA LEU A 104 -9.87 -12.14 4.83
C LEU A 104 -11.28 -11.71 5.27
N VAL A 105 -11.43 -11.24 6.52
CA VAL A 105 -12.73 -10.76 7.01
C VAL A 105 -13.15 -9.48 6.29
N SER A 106 -12.26 -8.50 6.16
CA SER A 106 -12.56 -7.24 5.47
C SER A 106 -12.85 -7.46 3.99
N LEU A 107 -12.07 -8.31 3.32
CA LEU A 107 -12.27 -8.68 1.91
C LEU A 107 -13.63 -9.36 1.69
N ALA A 108 -14.00 -10.32 2.54
CA ALA A 108 -15.30 -10.98 2.45
C ALA A 108 -16.47 -9.99 2.58
N ILE A 109 -16.39 -9.06 3.54
CA ILE A 109 -17.39 -8.02 3.73
C ILE A 109 -17.46 -7.11 2.49
N ALA A 110 -16.31 -6.66 1.97
CA ALA A 110 -16.25 -5.79 0.80
C ALA A 110 -16.76 -6.49 -0.46
N ILE A 111 -16.42 -7.75 -0.70
CA ILE A 111 -16.95 -8.54 -1.83
C ILE A 111 -18.47 -8.62 -1.77
N VAL A 112 -19.03 -8.97 -0.61
CA VAL A 112 -20.50 -9.05 -0.44
C VAL A 112 -21.15 -7.69 -0.70
N PHE A 113 -20.55 -6.61 -0.23
CA PHE A 113 -21.02 -5.25 -0.44
C PHE A 113 -21.03 -4.87 -1.93
N VAL A 114 -19.91 -5.03 -2.62
CA VAL A 114 -19.76 -4.69 -4.05
C VAL A 114 -20.66 -5.59 -4.91
N MET A 115 -20.74 -6.88 -4.64
CA MET A 115 -21.61 -7.80 -5.38
C MET A 115 -23.09 -7.44 -5.24
N ARG A 116 -23.55 -7.03 -4.02
CA ARG A 116 -24.94 -6.59 -3.82
C ARG A 116 -25.24 -5.33 -4.62
N TYR A 117 -24.32 -4.39 -4.62
CA TYR A 117 -24.42 -3.17 -5.41
C TYR A 117 -24.45 -3.47 -6.92
N ALA A 118 -23.50 -4.22 -7.40
CA ALA A 118 -23.38 -4.60 -8.81
C ALA A 118 -24.64 -5.33 -9.32
N LYS A 119 -25.18 -6.26 -8.53
CA LYS A 119 -26.47 -6.93 -8.86
C LYS A 119 -27.61 -5.94 -9.02
N LYS A 120 -27.68 -4.95 -8.12
CA LYS A 120 -28.73 -3.94 -8.15
C LYS A 120 -28.62 -3.06 -9.38
N VAL A 121 -27.41 -2.57 -9.71
CA VAL A 121 -27.15 -1.73 -10.88
C VAL A 121 -27.37 -2.50 -12.19
N LYS A 122 -26.99 -3.79 -12.22
CA LYS A 122 -27.23 -4.63 -13.40
C LYS A 122 -28.72 -4.88 -13.68
N ALA A 123 -29.52 -5.02 -12.61
CA ALA A 123 -30.97 -5.20 -12.72
C ALA A 123 -31.70 -3.90 -13.06
N ASP A 124 -31.25 -2.80 -12.52
CA ASP A 124 -31.82 -1.46 -12.69
C ASP A 124 -30.71 -0.39 -12.75
N LYS A 125 -30.44 0.13 -13.93
CA LYS A 125 -29.43 1.15 -14.19
C LYS A 125 -29.66 2.43 -13.40
N GLY A 126 -30.92 2.78 -13.08
CA GLY A 126 -31.28 3.93 -12.24
C GLY A 126 -30.90 3.76 -10.78
N SER A 127 -30.49 2.55 -10.35
CA SER A 127 -30.06 2.27 -8.97
C SER A 127 -28.60 2.62 -8.68
N THR A 128 -27.85 3.18 -9.64
CA THR A 128 -26.49 3.63 -9.46
C THR A 128 -26.38 4.81 -8.49
N PHE A 129 -25.22 4.93 -7.82
CA PHE A 129 -24.87 6.12 -7.02
C PHE A 129 -24.33 7.26 -7.89
N LEU A 130 -23.96 7.00 -9.16
CA LEU A 130 -23.46 8.01 -10.07
C LEU A 130 -24.52 9.09 -10.33
N SER A 131 -24.13 10.36 -10.26
CA SER A 131 -24.94 11.48 -10.70
C SER A 131 -25.25 11.38 -12.21
N LEU A 132 -26.23 12.12 -12.69
CA LEU A 132 -26.56 12.14 -14.12
C LEU A 132 -25.37 12.58 -14.98
N GLN A 133 -24.55 13.52 -14.50
CA GLN A 133 -23.35 13.97 -15.19
C GLN A 133 -22.31 12.86 -15.27
N GLU A 134 -22.02 12.18 -14.16
CA GLU A 134 -21.08 11.05 -14.13
C GLU A 134 -21.55 9.90 -15.03
N GLN A 135 -22.84 9.60 -15.07
CA GLN A 135 -23.41 8.61 -15.97
C GLN A 135 -23.21 9.01 -17.45
N GLN A 136 -23.38 10.30 -17.76
CA GLN A 136 -23.16 10.80 -19.11
C GLN A 136 -21.69 10.75 -19.51
N ASP A 137 -20.79 11.14 -18.60
CA ASP A 137 -19.34 11.06 -18.82
C ASP A 137 -18.89 9.61 -19.01
N MET A 138 -19.41 8.68 -18.20
CA MET A 138 -19.19 7.25 -18.34
C MET A 138 -19.65 6.71 -19.70
N MET A 139 -20.84 7.10 -20.14
CA MET A 139 -21.39 6.66 -21.43
C MET A 139 -20.62 7.28 -22.62
N ASN A 140 -20.17 8.52 -22.51
CA ASN A 140 -19.34 9.16 -23.54
C ASN A 140 -17.97 8.51 -23.67
N GLU A 141 -17.38 8.05 -22.57
CA GLU A 141 -16.05 7.46 -22.56
C GLU A 141 -16.06 5.97 -22.94
N TRP A 142 -17.01 5.20 -22.41
CA TRP A 142 -17.04 3.74 -22.52
C TRP A 142 -18.38 3.16 -22.99
N GLY A 143 -19.37 4.00 -23.27
CA GLY A 143 -20.67 3.53 -23.79
C GLY A 143 -20.50 2.89 -25.17
N MET A 144 -21.00 1.69 -25.36
CA MET A 144 -21.13 1.12 -26.69
C MET A 144 -22.27 1.79 -27.44
N THR A 145 -22.05 2.17 -28.70
CA THR A 145 -23.15 2.55 -29.58
C THR A 145 -24.03 1.33 -29.88
N ASP A 146 -25.31 1.54 -30.15
CA ASP A 146 -26.25 0.43 -30.46
C ASP A 146 -25.71 -0.47 -31.57
N SER A 147 -25.03 0.09 -32.57
CA SER A 147 -24.39 -0.65 -33.67
C SER A 147 -23.18 -1.50 -33.20
N GLU A 148 -22.42 -1.05 -32.22
CA GLU A 148 -21.30 -1.80 -31.64
C GLU A 148 -21.79 -2.88 -30.69
N ALA A 149 -22.88 -2.64 -29.97
CA ALA A 149 -23.54 -3.64 -29.13
C ALA A 149 -24.15 -4.79 -29.96
N GLU A 150 -24.80 -4.47 -31.09
CA GLU A 150 -25.32 -5.46 -32.04
C GLU A 150 -24.19 -6.23 -32.73
N ALA A 151 -23.08 -5.57 -33.10
CA ALA A 151 -21.90 -6.23 -33.67
C ALA A 151 -21.20 -7.16 -32.65
N ALA A 152 -21.18 -6.78 -31.37
CA ALA A 152 -20.63 -7.61 -30.30
C ALA A 152 -21.52 -8.83 -30.00
N ASP A 153 -22.84 -8.70 -30.12
CA ASP A 153 -23.80 -9.81 -29.91
C ASP A 153 -23.83 -10.79 -31.10
N GLY A 154 -23.53 -10.30 -32.32
CA GLY A 154 -23.45 -11.14 -33.54
C GLY A 154 -22.13 -11.90 -33.71
N GLN A 155 -21.07 -11.62 -32.93
CA GLN A 155 -19.81 -12.36 -32.99
C GLN A 155 -19.82 -13.55 -32.01
N GLU A 156 -20.18 -14.72 -32.51
CA GLU A 156 -20.25 -15.97 -31.75
C GLU A 156 -18.94 -16.49 -31.14
N MET A 157 -17.78 -15.92 -31.52
CA MET A 157 -16.47 -16.28 -30.93
C MET A 157 -15.55 -15.09 -30.87
N ALA A 158 -15.14 -14.72 -29.65
CA ALA A 158 -14.00 -13.82 -29.48
C ALA A 158 -12.79 -14.34 -30.27
N PRO A 159 -12.06 -13.49 -31.00
CA PRO A 159 -10.90 -13.93 -31.77
C PRO A 159 -9.91 -14.62 -30.85
N LYS A 160 -9.44 -15.82 -31.24
CA LYS A 160 -8.46 -16.57 -30.45
C LYS A 160 -7.21 -15.72 -30.27
N MET A 161 -6.76 -15.57 -29.02
CA MET A 161 -5.54 -14.86 -28.71
C MET A 161 -4.37 -15.44 -29.50
N THR A 162 -3.61 -14.58 -30.15
CA THR A 162 -2.37 -14.94 -30.84
C THR A 162 -1.31 -15.42 -29.84
N GLY A 163 -0.35 -16.21 -30.30
CA GLY A 163 0.77 -16.65 -29.44
C GLY A 163 1.51 -15.48 -28.78
N ARG A 164 1.69 -14.38 -29.51
CA ARG A 164 2.31 -13.15 -29.04
C ARG A 164 1.50 -12.49 -27.93
N GLN A 165 0.18 -12.37 -28.07
CA GLN A 165 -0.68 -11.82 -27.02
C GLN A 165 -0.68 -12.68 -25.76
N LYS A 166 -0.67 -14.01 -25.91
CA LYS A 166 -0.54 -14.92 -24.76
C LYS A 166 0.79 -14.75 -24.05
N ALA A 167 1.91 -14.68 -24.80
CA ALA A 167 3.23 -14.45 -24.22
C ALA A 167 3.31 -13.11 -23.48
N THR A 168 2.80 -12.03 -24.06
CA THR A 168 2.71 -10.71 -23.43
C THR A 168 1.93 -10.78 -22.11
N LEU A 169 0.77 -11.44 -22.10
CA LEU A 169 -0.05 -11.55 -20.88
C LEU A 169 0.64 -12.40 -19.80
N ILE A 170 1.32 -13.47 -20.19
CA ILE A 170 2.07 -14.33 -19.25
C ILE A 170 3.23 -13.51 -18.63
N VAL A 171 4.00 -12.80 -19.45
CA VAL A 171 5.12 -11.98 -18.94
C VAL A 171 4.60 -10.86 -18.05
N PHE A 172 3.50 -10.21 -18.41
CA PHE A 172 2.85 -9.22 -17.57
C PHE A 172 2.43 -9.79 -16.21
N ALA A 173 1.80 -10.96 -16.18
CA ALA A 173 1.44 -11.62 -14.93
C ALA A 173 2.66 -12.00 -14.09
N LEU A 174 3.71 -12.54 -14.73
CA LEU A 174 4.97 -12.91 -14.06
C LEU A 174 5.67 -11.66 -13.46
N THR A 175 5.55 -10.49 -14.08
CA THR A 175 6.10 -9.24 -13.54
C THR A 175 5.58 -8.99 -12.11
N PHE A 176 4.27 -9.11 -11.91
CA PHE A 176 3.66 -8.92 -10.58
C PHE A 176 3.98 -10.06 -9.62
N VAL A 177 4.00 -11.30 -10.09
CA VAL A 177 4.34 -12.45 -9.25
C VAL A 177 5.76 -12.32 -8.70
N ILE A 178 6.73 -11.99 -9.55
CA ILE A 178 8.11 -11.80 -9.12
C ILE A 178 8.23 -10.63 -8.15
N MET A 179 7.56 -9.50 -8.43
CA MET A 179 7.53 -8.37 -7.51
C MET A 179 6.97 -8.76 -6.14
N ILE A 180 5.83 -9.46 -6.08
CA ILE A 180 5.24 -9.91 -4.80
C ILE A 180 6.24 -10.80 -4.04
N VAL A 181 6.86 -11.76 -4.72
CA VAL A 181 7.88 -12.64 -4.13
C VAL A 181 9.06 -11.84 -3.60
N SER A 182 9.45 -10.77 -4.29
CA SER A 182 10.61 -9.93 -3.93
C SER A 182 10.37 -9.03 -2.72
N PHE A 183 9.11 -8.75 -2.37
CA PHE A 183 8.76 -7.95 -1.19
C PHE A 183 8.51 -8.79 0.07
N ILE A 184 8.41 -10.11 -0.04
CA ILE A 184 8.23 -10.98 1.13
C ILE A 184 9.60 -11.17 1.81
N PRO A 185 9.75 -10.83 3.11
CA PRO A 185 11.02 -10.97 3.83
C PRO A 185 11.28 -12.45 4.16
N TRP A 186 11.81 -13.19 3.20
CA TRP A 186 11.96 -14.65 3.28
C TRP A 186 12.91 -15.09 4.38
N GLU A 187 13.98 -14.32 4.62
CA GLU A 187 14.95 -14.60 5.69
C GLU A 187 14.28 -14.54 7.07
N ASP A 188 13.44 -13.55 7.31
CA ASP A 188 12.68 -13.42 8.57
C ASP A 188 11.68 -14.57 8.77
N LEU A 189 11.26 -15.20 7.65
CA LEU A 189 10.40 -16.38 7.66
C LEU A 189 11.19 -17.69 7.70
N GLY A 190 12.53 -17.63 7.78
CA GLY A 190 13.42 -18.79 7.87
C GLY A 190 13.75 -19.45 6.53
N PHE A 191 13.63 -18.74 5.42
CA PHE A 191 13.98 -19.25 4.09
C PHE A 191 15.10 -18.40 3.46
N ASP A 192 16.32 -18.93 3.46
CA ASP A 192 17.52 -18.24 2.98
C ASP A 192 17.87 -18.55 1.50
N GLY A 193 16.96 -19.24 0.80
CA GLY A 193 17.20 -19.70 -0.56
C GLY A 193 17.50 -18.59 -1.57
N PHE A 194 16.95 -17.40 -1.39
CA PHE A 194 17.13 -16.27 -2.31
C PHE A 194 18.43 -15.50 -2.05
N VAL A 195 18.95 -15.53 -0.82
CA VAL A 195 20.22 -14.91 -0.41
C VAL A 195 21.42 -15.87 -0.49
N ALA A 196 21.18 -17.11 -0.93
CA ALA A 196 22.23 -18.11 -1.04
C ALA A 196 23.41 -17.61 -1.89
N GLY A 197 24.62 -17.78 -1.36
CA GLY A 197 25.86 -17.31 -2.00
C GLY A 197 26.26 -15.88 -1.64
N GLN A 198 25.43 -15.13 -0.92
CA GLN A 198 25.80 -13.81 -0.41
C GLN A 198 26.87 -13.94 0.67
N SER A 199 27.89 -13.09 0.61
CA SER A 199 28.92 -12.99 1.65
C SER A 199 29.24 -11.53 1.92
N TYR A 200 29.48 -11.24 3.20
CA TYR A 200 29.89 -9.92 3.67
C TYR A 200 31.28 -9.97 4.28
N GLU A 201 31.99 -8.88 4.17
CA GLU A 201 33.25 -8.65 4.91
C GLU A 201 33.07 -7.42 5.81
N GLU A 202 33.56 -7.53 7.03
CA GLU A 202 33.62 -6.38 7.94
C GLU A 202 34.69 -5.40 7.47
N VAL A 203 34.24 -4.21 7.05
CA VAL A 203 35.14 -3.11 6.69
C VAL A 203 35.19 -2.12 7.83
N THR A 204 36.35 -1.98 8.44
CA THR A 204 36.60 -1.02 9.50
C THR A 204 37.08 0.29 8.89
N THR A 205 36.26 1.32 8.94
CA THR A 205 36.62 2.66 8.49
C THR A 205 36.92 3.53 9.70
N THR A 206 38.16 4.04 9.78
CA THR A 206 38.54 4.99 10.82
C THR A 206 38.55 6.39 10.21
N VAL A 207 37.73 7.28 10.75
CA VAL A 207 37.72 8.70 10.41
C VAL A 207 38.42 9.43 11.53
N ALA A 208 39.50 10.09 11.23
CA ALA A 208 40.23 10.97 12.17
C ALA A 208 39.95 12.43 11.79
N GLY A 209 39.67 13.25 12.79
CA GLY A 209 39.44 14.68 12.63
C GLY A 209 39.59 15.42 13.95
N ASP A 210 39.44 16.72 13.89
CA ASP A 210 39.42 17.56 15.10
C ASP A 210 37.95 17.89 15.42
N GLU A 211 37.52 17.56 16.62
CA GLU A 211 36.23 17.96 17.15
C GLU A 211 36.41 19.20 18.08
N VAL A 212 35.56 20.20 17.94
CA VAL A 212 35.55 21.35 18.82
C VAL A 212 34.76 20.99 20.07
N ILE A 213 35.48 20.84 21.19
CA ILE A 213 34.89 20.57 22.51
C ILE A 213 34.94 21.79 23.41
N ALA A 214 33.90 21.97 24.22
CA ALA A 214 33.88 22.98 25.26
C ALA A 214 34.70 22.47 26.46
N ALA A 215 35.89 23.04 26.67
CA ALA A 215 36.71 22.75 27.85
C ALA A 215 36.41 23.78 28.94
N TYR A 216 36.01 23.31 30.12
CA TYR A 216 35.78 24.16 31.29
C TYR A 216 37.06 24.27 32.13
N ASP A 217 37.53 25.51 32.30
CA ASP A 217 38.67 25.80 33.19
C ASP A 217 38.15 26.13 34.58
N GLU A 218 38.31 25.20 35.52
CA GLU A 218 37.87 25.34 36.90
C GLU A 218 38.61 26.49 37.66
N ALA A 219 39.84 26.83 37.25
CA ALA A 219 40.63 27.87 37.89
C ALA A 219 40.15 29.28 37.56
N ASN A 220 39.57 29.47 36.38
CA ASN A 220 39.12 30.76 35.88
C ASN A 220 37.60 30.85 35.72
N GLY A 221 36.87 29.75 35.88
CA GLY A 221 35.42 29.70 35.70
C GLY A 221 34.95 29.99 34.26
N THR A 222 35.81 29.74 33.27
CA THR A 222 35.53 30.05 31.87
C THR A 222 35.48 28.79 31.03
N THR A 223 34.58 28.78 30.04
CA THR A 223 34.49 27.72 29.01
C THR A 223 35.18 28.20 27.74
N THR A 224 36.16 27.47 27.27
CA THR A 224 36.86 27.74 25.98
C THR A 224 36.62 26.59 25.00
N GLU A 225 36.45 26.94 23.73
CA GLU A 225 36.40 25.97 22.67
C GLU A 225 37.83 25.51 22.33
N VAL A 226 38.08 24.21 22.44
CA VAL A 226 39.39 23.62 22.17
C VAL A 226 39.19 22.51 21.12
N ALA A 227 40.04 22.54 20.09
CA ALA A 227 40.10 21.44 19.14
C ALA A 227 40.75 20.21 19.83
N ALA A 228 40.02 19.10 19.88
CA ALA A 228 40.52 17.83 20.37
C ALA A 228 40.59 16.84 19.23
N PRO A 229 41.71 16.04 19.10
CA PRO A 229 41.76 15.00 18.10
C PRO A 229 40.69 13.94 18.40
N PHE A 230 39.98 13.58 17.35
CA PHE A 230 38.87 12.63 17.41
C PHE A 230 39.13 11.51 16.40
N GLU A 231 39.03 10.28 16.85
CA GLU A 231 39.04 9.10 15.99
C GLU A 231 37.75 8.34 16.24
N ALA A 232 36.88 8.28 15.21
CA ALA A 232 35.73 7.38 15.22
C ALA A 232 36.01 6.21 14.30
N THR A 233 35.90 5.01 14.85
CA THR A 233 35.99 3.78 14.10
C THR A 233 34.56 3.25 13.90
N SER A 234 34.10 3.19 12.65
CA SER A 234 32.88 2.52 12.27
C SER A 234 33.19 1.18 11.63
N VAL A 235 32.53 0.14 12.08
CA VAL A 235 32.55 -1.18 11.42
C VAL A 235 31.28 -1.25 10.58
N SER A 236 31.42 -1.45 9.28
CA SER A 236 30.34 -1.67 8.33
C SER A 236 30.57 -3.01 7.62
N GLU A 237 29.50 -3.72 7.39
CA GLU A 237 29.53 -4.90 6.54
C GLU A 237 29.42 -4.46 5.07
N GLU A 238 30.40 -4.86 4.24
CA GLU A 238 30.38 -4.63 2.81
C GLU A 238 30.14 -5.95 2.08
N GLU A 239 29.19 -5.94 1.15
CA GLU A 239 28.86 -7.11 0.36
C GLU A 239 29.99 -7.43 -0.62
N VAL A 240 30.65 -8.58 -0.46
CA VAL A 240 31.74 -9.03 -1.30
C VAL A 240 31.22 -9.93 -2.43
N THR A 241 30.28 -10.78 -2.15
CA THR A 241 29.67 -11.65 -3.16
C THR A 241 28.15 -11.46 -3.15
N PRO A 242 27.54 -11.02 -4.27
CA PRO A 242 26.11 -10.86 -4.35
C PRO A 242 25.39 -12.21 -4.34
N ALA A 243 24.20 -12.23 -3.77
CA ALA A 243 23.31 -13.37 -3.84
C ALA A 243 22.98 -13.72 -5.30
N TRP A 244 22.72 -15.00 -5.59
CA TRP A 244 22.34 -15.42 -6.95
C TRP A 244 21.10 -14.68 -7.49
N SER A 245 20.16 -14.29 -6.63
CA SER A 245 18.94 -13.60 -7.02
C SER A 245 19.10 -12.10 -7.24
N SER A 246 20.25 -11.52 -6.90
CA SER A 246 20.56 -10.08 -7.06
C SER A 246 20.77 -9.67 -8.53
N PHE A 247 20.87 -10.61 -9.47
CA PHE A 247 21.20 -10.32 -10.88
C PHE A 247 20.16 -9.45 -11.59
N LEU A 248 18.94 -9.31 -11.07
CA LEU A 248 17.87 -8.52 -11.69
C LEU A 248 17.96 -7.02 -11.36
N THR A 249 18.22 -6.69 -10.11
CA THR A 249 18.17 -5.31 -9.60
C THR A 249 19.39 -4.91 -8.77
N GLY A 250 20.28 -5.85 -8.49
CA GLY A 250 21.42 -5.66 -7.59
C GLY A 250 21.11 -6.08 -6.14
N ILE A 251 19.84 -6.21 -5.77
CA ILE A 251 19.39 -6.60 -4.44
C ILE A 251 18.67 -7.95 -4.52
N PRO A 252 18.84 -8.87 -3.54
CA PRO A 252 18.21 -10.18 -3.54
C PRO A 252 16.68 -10.12 -3.50
N LEU A 253 16.03 -11.16 -4.03
CA LEU A 253 14.59 -11.36 -3.86
C LEU A 253 14.29 -11.54 -2.36
N GLY A 254 13.32 -10.81 -1.88
CA GLY A 254 12.95 -10.75 -0.46
C GLY A 254 13.45 -9.50 0.27
N GLN A 255 14.29 -8.70 -0.38
CA GLN A 255 14.85 -7.47 0.19
C GLN A 255 14.56 -6.23 -0.69
N TRP A 256 13.63 -6.34 -1.67
CA TRP A 256 13.32 -5.24 -2.57
C TRP A 256 12.50 -4.14 -1.88
N TYR A 257 12.80 -2.91 -2.32
CA TYR A 257 12.03 -1.69 -2.01
C TYR A 257 11.61 -0.96 -3.30
N PHE A 258 11.33 0.33 -3.23
CA PHE A 258 10.82 1.14 -4.35
C PHE A 258 11.79 1.20 -5.54
N ASP A 259 13.08 1.26 -5.30
CA ASP A 259 14.10 1.43 -6.35
C ASP A 259 14.20 0.18 -7.20
N GLU A 260 14.24 -1.00 -6.56
CA GLU A 260 14.26 -2.29 -7.24
C GLU A 260 12.95 -2.54 -7.99
N ALA A 261 11.80 -2.24 -7.38
CA ALA A 261 10.50 -2.36 -8.05
C ALA A 261 10.42 -1.44 -9.26
N SER A 262 10.86 -0.19 -9.16
CA SER A 262 10.86 0.76 -10.27
C SER A 262 11.76 0.28 -11.42
N THR A 263 12.96 -0.21 -11.10
CA THR A 263 13.90 -0.80 -12.06
C THR A 263 13.29 -2.03 -12.74
N TRP A 264 12.68 -2.91 -11.96
CA TRP A 264 12.00 -4.10 -12.45
C TRP A 264 10.86 -3.79 -13.40
N PHE A 265 9.94 -2.88 -13.02
CA PHE A 265 8.82 -2.49 -13.88
C PHE A 265 9.28 -1.84 -15.18
N LEU A 266 10.32 -0.99 -15.14
CA LEU A 266 10.88 -0.38 -16.34
C LEU A 266 11.47 -1.45 -17.29
N LEU A 267 12.25 -2.38 -16.76
CA LEU A 267 12.82 -3.50 -17.52
C LEU A 267 11.72 -4.35 -18.17
N MET A 268 10.71 -4.71 -17.38
CA MET A 268 9.61 -5.56 -17.85
C MET A 268 8.71 -4.84 -18.84
N ALA A 269 8.52 -3.52 -18.72
CA ALA A 269 7.79 -2.73 -19.73
C ALA A 269 8.50 -2.78 -21.09
N LEU A 270 9.84 -2.67 -21.12
CA LEU A 270 10.65 -2.83 -22.35
C LEU A 270 10.50 -4.25 -22.93
N ILE A 271 10.63 -5.28 -22.10
CA ILE A 271 10.50 -6.69 -22.54
C ILE A 271 9.09 -6.94 -23.09
N ILE A 272 8.05 -6.48 -22.41
CA ILE A 272 6.65 -6.61 -22.85
C ILE A 272 6.44 -5.86 -24.17
N GLY A 273 7.03 -4.68 -24.33
CA GLY A 273 6.97 -3.90 -25.57
C GLY A 273 7.57 -4.67 -26.75
N VAL A 274 8.72 -5.29 -26.56
CA VAL A 274 9.41 -6.11 -27.58
C VAL A 274 8.59 -7.37 -27.91
N ILE A 275 8.17 -8.14 -26.92
CA ILE A 275 7.38 -9.36 -27.10
C ILE A 275 6.05 -9.03 -27.77
N GLY A 276 5.40 -7.93 -27.34
CA GLY A 276 4.15 -7.44 -27.93
C GLY A 276 4.30 -6.94 -29.36
N GLY A 277 5.54 -6.70 -29.83
CA GLY A 277 5.86 -6.15 -31.15
C GLY A 277 5.35 -4.70 -31.28
N VAL A 278 5.41 -3.96 -30.19
CA VAL A 278 5.05 -2.55 -30.16
C VAL A 278 6.16 -1.74 -30.84
N SER A 279 5.81 -0.89 -31.79
CA SER A 279 6.80 -0.01 -32.43
C SER A 279 7.33 1.02 -31.43
N GLU A 280 8.58 1.45 -31.58
CA GLU A 280 9.23 2.45 -30.74
C GLU A 280 8.36 3.70 -30.53
N SER A 281 7.83 4.30 -31.61
CA SER A 281 6.97 5.47 -31.52
C SER A 281 5.69 5.22 -30.70
N ARG A 282 5.11 4.02 -30.79
CA ARG A 282 3.92 3.65 -30.02
C ARG A 282 4.28 3.39 -28.55
N PHE A 283 5.43 2.77 -28.30
CA PHE A 283 5.94 2.52 -26.96
C PHE A 283 6.21 3.85 -26.22
N VAL A 284 6.94 4.77 -26.87
CA VAL A 284 7.24 6.10 -26.31
C VAL A 284 5.95 6.89 -26.02
N LYS A 285 4.99 6.87 -26.95
CA LYS A 285 3.68 7.53 -26.72
C LYS A 285 2.94 6.92 -25.54
N ALA A 286 2.92 5.59 -25.42
CA ALA A 286 2.26 4.92 -24.29
C ALA A 286 2.94 5.27 -22.97
N PHE A 287 4.27 5.32 -22.93
CA PHE A 287 5.03 5.72 -21.74
C PHE A 287 4.74 7.18 -21.34
N ILE A 288 4.76 8.11 -22.29
CA ILE A 288 4.47 9.53 -22.03
C ILE A 288 3.03 9.70 -21.53
N ASN A 289 2.07 9.02 -22.15
CA ASN A 289 0.68 9.09 -21.72
C ASN A 289 0.51 8.54 -20.29
N GLY A 290 1.12 7.38 -19.99
CA GLY A 290 1.10 6.82 -18.63
C GLY A 290 1.73 7.77 -17.61
N ALA A 291 2.85 8.41 -17.93
CA ALA A 291 3.47 9.42 -17.07
C ALA A 291 2.55 10.64 -16.86
N ALA A 292 1.87 11.10 -17.91
CA ALA A 292 0.92 12.20 -17.83
C ALA A 292 -0.30 11.85 -16.95
N ASP A 293 -0.83 10.65 -17.07
CA ASP A 293 -1.94 10.16 -16.24
C ASP A 293 -1.56 10.12 -14.74
N MET A 294 -0.30 9.78 -14.43
CA MET A 294 0.22 9.75 -13.06
C MET A 294 0.55 11.14 -12.49
N MET A 295 0.59 12.19 -13.30
CA MET A 295 0.98 13.54 -12.85
C MET A 295 0.05 14.10 -11.76
N SER A 296 -1.25 13.88 -11.87
CA SER A 296 -2.21 14.30 -10.85
C SER A 296 -1.97 13.60 -9.50
N VAL A 297 -1.62 12.32 -9.53
CA VAL A 297 -1.28 11.52 -8.35
C VAL A 297 -0.01 12.05 -7.69
N VAL A 298 1.04 12.31 -8.46
CA VAL A 298 2.32 12.87 -7.98
C VAL A 298 2.10 14.22 -7.30
N LEU A 299 1.29 15.11 -7.89
CA LEU A 299 1.00 16.43 -7.31
C LEU A 299 0.22 16.32 -5.99
N ILE A 300 -0.75 15.41 -5.89
CA ILE A 300 -1.51 15.16 -4.66
C ILE A 300 -0.58 14.64 -3.58
N ILE A 301 0.31 13.69 -3.90
CA ILE A 301 1.31 13.15 -2.96
C ILE A 301 2.27 14.26 -2.50
N ALA A 302 2.74 15.12 -3.40
CA ALA A 302 3.62 16.24 -3.05
C ALA A 302 2.96 17.21 -2.06
N LEU A 303 1.68 17.56 -2.30
CA LEU A 303 0.91 18.42 -1.40
C LEU A 303 0.68 17.75 -0.03
N ALA A 304 0.30 16.48 -0.01
CA ALA A 304 0.11 15.72 1.23
C ALA A 304 1.43 15.61 2.04
N ARG A 305 2.55 15.37 1.35
CA ARG A 305 3.90 15.35 1.96
C ARG A 305 4.28 16.70 2.59
N SER A 306 3.88 17.80 1.97
CA SER A 306 4.15 19.15 2.49
C SER A 306 3.52 19.36 3.88
N ILE A 307 2.32 18.82 4.13
CA ILE A 307 1.67 18.85 5.44
C ILE A 307 2.51 18.09 6.47
N THR A 308 2.97 16.89 6.14
CA THR A 308 3.82 16.08 7.03
C THR A 308 5.12 16.80 7.37
N VAL A 309 5.78 17.41 6.38
CA VAL A 309 7.02 18.18 6.60
C VAL A 309 6.79 19.38 7.51
N LEU A 310 5.69 20.12 7.32
CA LEU A 310 5.33 21.25 8.19
C LEU A 310 5.04 20.79 9.63
N MET A 311 4.37 19.66 9.81
CA MET A 311 4.12 19.13 11.15
C MET A 311 5.42 18.71 11.84
N ALA A 312 6.31 18.01 11.13
CA ALA A 312 7.61 17.62 11.67
C ALA A 312 8.50 18.84 12.01
N SER A 313 8.57 19.83 11.09
CA SER A 313 9.38 21.03 11.32
C SER A 313 8.89 21.91 12.48
N THR A 314 7.61 21.85 12.82
CA THR A 314 7.01 22.55 13.95
C THR A 314 6.98 21.73 15.23
N GLY A 315 7.32 20.43 15.18
CA GLY A 315 7.20 19.49 16.30
C GLY A 315 5.76 19.17 16.70
N LEU A 316 4.79 19.54 15.85
CA LEU A 316 3.36 19.33 16.12
C LEU A 316 2.99 17.85 16.17
N ASP A 317 3.60 17.04 15.32
CA ASP A 317 3.46 15.59 15.29
C ASP A 317 3.89 14.96 16.63
N MET A 318 5.07 15.31 17.12
CA MET A 318 5.58 14.84 18.43
C MET A 318 4.73 15.34 19.58
N TRP A 319 4.25 16.58 19.52
CA TRP A 319 3.35 17.14 20.54
C TRP A 319 2.02 16.37 20.61
N ILE A 320 1.40 16.08 19.48
CA ILE A 320 0.16 15.30 19.40
C ILE A 320 0.39 13.88 19.95
N LEU A 321 1.45 13.21 19.50
CA LEU A 321 1.76 11.84 19.91
C LEU A 321 2.05 11.71 21.40
N ASN A 322 2.85 12.61 21.97
CA ASN A 322 3.16 12.60 23.39
C ASN A 322 1.93 12.86 24.27
N ASN A 323 1.06 13.80 23.87
CA ASN A 323 -0.18 14.04 24.61
C ASN A 323 -1.15 12.84 24.50
N ALA A 324 -1.24 12.22 23.33
CA ALA A 324 -2.04 11.03 23.14
C ALA A 324 -1.49 9.83 23.96
N ALA A 325 -0.19 9.60 23.96
CA ALA A 325 0.46 8.57 24.77
C ALA A 325 0.18 8.78 26.26
N ASN A 326 0.32 10.02 26.76
CA ASN A 326 0.00 10.36 28.14
C ASN A 326 -1.48 10.11 28.48
N ALA A 327 -2.40 10.40 27.57
CA ALA A 327 -3.82 10.15 27.75
C ALA A 327 -4.16 8.65 27.76
N LEU A 328 -3.41 7.83 27.03
CA LEU A 328 -3.59 6.37 26.95
C LEU A 328 -2.88 5.64 28.10
N ALA A 329 -1.93 6.28 28.77
CA ALA A 329 -1.16 5.68 29.87
C ALA A 329 -2.08 5.25 31.02
N GLY A 330 -1.89 4.02 31.53
CA GLY A 330 -2.69 3.46 32.63
C GLY A 330 -4.09 2.96 32.27
N MET A 331 -4.46 2.96 31.00
CA MET A 331 -5.72 2.36 30.54
C MET A 331 -5.61 0.83 30.45
N SER A 332 -6.75 0.14 30.62
CA SER A 332 -6.81 -1.32 30.36
C SER A 332 -6.77 -1.63 28.86
N ALA A 333 -6.31 -2.84 28.50
CA ALA A 333 -6.20 -3.30 27.11
C ALA A 333 -7.51 -3.11 26.30
N ILE A 334 -8.68 -3.35 26.93
CA ILE A 334 -10.01 -3.17 26.32
C ILE A 334 -10.28 -1.73 25.91
N ILE A 335 -9.73 -0.74 26.61
CA ILE A 335 -9.92 0.68 26.32
C ILE A 335 -8.77 1.20 25.44
N PHE A 336 -7.56 0.76 25.73
CA PHE A 336 -6.34 1.16 25.02
C PHE A 336 -6.42 0.85 23.53
N ALA A 337 -6.79 -0.37 23.13
CA ALA A 337 -6.80 -0.78 21.73
C ALA A 337 -7.80 0.02 20.87
N PRO A 338 -9.08 0.18 21.25
CA PRO A 338 -10.02 0.99 20.48
C PRO A 338 -9.61 2.47 20.37
N LEU A 339 -9.13 3.05 21.47
CA LEU A 339 -8.73 4.46 21.46
C LEU A 339 -7.47 4.68 20.64
N SER A 340 -6.51 3.75 20.70
CA SER A 340 -5.33 3.78 19.83
C SER A 340 -5.72 3.66 18.34
N PHE A 341 -6.68 2.81 18.02
CA PHE A 341 -7.18 2.68 16.65
C PHE A 341 -7.85 3.98 16.17
N LEU A 342 -8.69 4.60 17.00
CA LEU A 342 -9.32 5.89 16.67
C LEU A 342 -8.27 7.01 16.54
N LEU A 343 -7.25 7.00 17.40
CA LEU A 343 -6.11 7.91 17.29
C LEU A 343 -5.40 7.75 15.94
N TYR A 344 -5.12 6.52 15.51
CA TYR A 344 -4.48 6.27 14.21
C TYR A 344 -5.37 6.67 13.02
N ILE A 345 -6.70 6.60 13.13
CA ILE A 345 -7.59 7.18 12.13
C ILE A 345 -7.35 8.69 12.00
N VAL A 346 -7.26 9.41 13.12
CA VAL A 346 -6.98 10.86 13.10
C VAL A 346 -5.58 11.17 12.57
N LEU A 347 -4.57 10.45 13.05
CA LEU A 347 -3.18 10.63 12.61
C LEU A 347 -3.01 10.35 11.11
N SER A 348 -3.74 9.40 10.54
CA SER A 348 -3.68 9.06 9.12
C SER A 348 -4.17 10.18 8.19
N PHE A 349 -5.06 11.06 8.67
CA PHE A 349 -5.41 12.27 7.93
C PHE A 349 -4.31 13.33 7.98
N LEU A 350 -3.57 13.40 9.09
CA LEU A 350 -2.51 14.38 9.31
C LEU A 350 -1.19 13.93 8.69
N ILE A 351 -0.90 12.63 8.75
CA ILE A 351 0.31 11.99 8.22
C ILE A 351 -0.11 10.90 7.23
N PRO A 352 -0.38 11.24 5.98
CA PRO A 352 -0.93 10.28 5.00
C PRO A 352 0.07 9.20 4.57
N SER A 353 1.38 9.40 4.81
CA SER A 353 2.42 8.41 4.54
C SER A 353 2.39 7.30 5.60
N SER A 354 2.13 6.04 5.20
CA SER A 354 2.17 4.89 6.11
C SER A 354 3.56 4.73 6.74
N SER A 355 4.62 4.67 5.95
CA SER A 355 5.98 4.53 6.48
C SER A 355 6.39 5.72 7.36
N GLY A 356 6.11 6.95 6.94
CA GLY A 356 6.40 8.14 7.75
C GLY A 356 5.66 8.14 9.07
N MET A 357 4.38 7.74 9.10
CA MET A 357 3.61 7.64 10.34
C MET A 357 4.14 6.51 11.24
N ALA A 358 4.53 5.35 10.69
CA ALA A 358 5.15 4.27 11.47
C ALA A 358 6.42 4.74 12.17
N THR A 359 7.34 5.35 11.42
CA THR A 359 8.64 5.82 11.93
C THR A 359 8.49 6.76 13.13
N VAL A 360 7.49 7.66 13.09
CA VAL A 360 7.30 8.67 14.15
C VAL A 360 6.47 8.13 15.32
N SER A 361 5.42 7.34 15.03
CA SER A 361 4.41 6.98 16.05
C SER A 361 4.68 5.66 16.76
N ILE A 362 5.24 4.68 16.07
CA ILE A 362 5.44 3.34 16.62
C ILE A 362 6.48 3.30 17.76
N PRO A 363 7.60 4.02 17.72
CA PRO A 363 8.50 4.10 18.87
C PRO A 363 7.79 4.61 20.14
N ILE A 364 6.85 5.52 19.99
CA ILE A 364 6.11 6.12 21.13
C ILE A 364 4.97 5.20 21.59
N LEU A 365 4.04 4.86 20.71
CA LEU A 365 2.83 4.13 21.07
C LEU A 365 3.09 2.62 21.23
N GLY A 366 3.99 2.05 20.43
CA GLY A 366 4.46 0.67 20.60
C GLY A 366 5.32 0.53 21.85
N GLY A 367 6.20 1.50 22.12
CA GLY A 367 6.94 1.57 23.38
C GLY A 367 6.03 1.70 24.60
N LEU A 368 4.96 2.49 24.53
CA LEU A 368 3.94 2.57 25.58
C LEU A 368 3.21 1.24 25.76
N ALA A 369 2.80 0.56 24.68
CA ALA A 369 2.16 -0.75 24.74
C ALA A 369 3.08 -1.75 25.44
N HIS A 370 4.37 -1.78 25.09
CA HIS A 370 5.38 -2.63 25.74
C HIS A 370 5.50 -2.34 27.25
N GLN A 371 5.57 -1.07 27.65
CA GLN A 371 5.64 -0.67 29.06
C GLN A 371 4.39 -1.07 29.86
N LEU A 372 3.23 -1.10 29.23
CA LEU A 372 1.98 -1.56 29.82
C LEU A 372 1.81 -3.07 29.80
N ASN A 373 2.79 -3.82 29.30
CA ASN A 373 2.75 -5.27 29.05
C ASN A 373 1.63 -5.67 28.09
N PHE A 374 1.33 -4.85 27.11
CA PHE A 374 0.40 -5.15 26.02
C PHE A 374 1.16 -5.67 24.80
N SER A 375 0.49 -6.45 23.93
CA SER A 375 1.09 -6.98 22.71
C SER A 375 1.49 -5.85 21.77
N VAL A 376 2.80 -5.75 21.52
CA VAL A 376 3.36 -4.79 20.54
C VAL A 376 3.00 -5.15 19.11
N GLU A 377 2.83 -6.43 18.80
CA GLU A 377 2.38 -6.95 17.51
C GLU A 377 0.95 -6.46 17.20
N THR A 378 0.08 -6.52 18.23
CA THR A 378 -1.28 -5.98 18.09
C THR A 378 -1.24 -4.47 17.89
N MET A 379 -0.30 -3.76 18.53
CA MET A 379 -0.14 -2.32 18.33
C MET A 379 0.31 -1.98 16.91
N VAL A 380 1.24 -2.74 16.33
CA VAL A 380 1.61 -2.63 14.90
C VAL A 380 0.38 -2.81 14.02
N MET A 381 -0.47 -3.80 14.30
CA MET A 381 -1.67 -4.04 13.53
C MET A 381 -2.76 -2.99 13.74
N ILE A 382 -2.86 -2.37 14.93
CA ILE A 382 -3.74 -1.22 15.18
C ILE A 382 -3.33 -0.05 14.29
N TYR A 383 -2.03 0.27 14.24
CA TYR A 383 -1.49 1.27 13.35
C TYR A 383 -1.80 0.95 11.88
N SER A 384 -1.42 -0.24 11.41
CA SER A 384 -1.55 -0.65 10.02
C SER A 384 -3.01 -0.66 9.57
N ALA A 385 -3.92 -1.23 10.37
CA ALA A 385 -5.34 -1.28 10.05
C ALA A 385 -6.01 0.11 10.12
N GLY A 386 -5.62 0.97 11.07
CA GLY A 386 -6.10 2.35 11.17
C GLY A 386 -5.72 3.18 9.93
N ASN A 387 -4.46 3.09 9.51
CA ASN A 387 -3.97 3.73 8.28
C ASN A 387 -4.65 3.14 7.05
N GLY A 388 -4.70 1.82 6.93
CA GLY A 388 -5.34 1.14 5.81
C GLY A 388 -6.83 1.49 5.66
N LEU A 389 -7.56 1.65 6.77
CA LEU A 389 -8.95 2.08 6.74
C LEU A 389 -9.11 3.50 6.18
N VAL A 390 -8.29 4.44 6.63
CA VAL A 390 -8.32 5.83 6.15
C VAL A 390 -7.94 5.90 4.67
N ASN A 391 -7.01 5.08 4.23
CA ASN A 391 -6.61 4.99 2.82
C ASN A 391 -7.71 4.45 1.88
N LEU A 392 -8.85 4.00 2.40
CA LEU A 392 -10.04 3.71 1.59
C LEU A 392 -10.86 4.95 1.22
N PHE A 393 -10.68 6.07 1.92
CA PHE A 393 -11.54 7.23 1.72
C PHE A 393 -10.88 8.61 1.91
N THR A 394 -9.59 8.68 2.28
CA THR A 394 -8.94 9.99 2.46
C THR A 394 -8.69 10.69 1.13
N PRO A 395 -9.01 12.00 1.01
CA PRO A 395 -8.70 12.75 -0.20
C PRO A 395 -7.20 13.05 -0.36
N THR A 396 -6.38 12.76 0.64
CA THR A 396 -4.92 12.89 0.58
C THR A 396 -4.24 11.69 -0.08
N SER A 397 -4.98 10.60 -0.36
CA SER A 397 -4.47 9.45 -1.11
C SER A 397 -4.51 9.71 -2.62
N GLY A 398 -3.33 9.67 -3.24
CA GLY A 398 -3.18 9.77 -4.70
C GLY A 398 -3.92 8.67 -5.45
N ALA A 399 -3.90 7.44 -4.93
CA ALA A 399 -4.59 6.30 -5.51
C ALA A 399 -6.12 6.50 -5.57
N ILE A 400 -6.72 7.05 -4.49
CA ILE A 400 -8.15 7.36 -4.48
C ILE A 400 -8.47 8.46 -5.47
N MET A 401 -7.84 9.62 -5.32
CA MET A 401 -8.20 10.79 -6.12
C MET A 401 -7.87 10.60 -7.60
N GLY A 402 -6.69 10.03 -7.90
CA GLY A 402 -6.29 9.71 -9.27
C GLY A 402 -7.16 8.61 -9.89
N GLY A 403 -7.41 7.53 -9.14
CA GLY A 403 -8.24 6.42 -9.61
C GLY A 403 -9.69 6.83 -9.88
N LEU A 404 -10.31 7.58 -8.97
CA LEU A 404 -11.67 8.08 -9.15
C LEU A 404 -11.77 9.04 -10.35
N ALA A 405 -10.78 9.93 -10.53
CA ALA A 405 -10.74 10.83 -11.68
C ALA A 405 -10.67 10.06 -13.01
N LEU A 406 -9.83 9.03 -13.10
CA LEU A 406 -9.74 8.15 -14.26
C LEU A 406 -11.05 7.37 -14.51
N ALA A 407 -11.73 6.95 -13.46
CA ALA A 407 -13.02 6.27 -13.56
C ALA A 407 -14.22 7.22 -13.78
N LYS A 408 -13.99 8.53 -13.90
CA LYS A 408 -15.01 9.59 -14.05
C LYS A 408 -16.02 9.59 -12.90
N ILE A 409 -15.50 9.48 -11.67
CA ILE A 409 -16.29 9.42 -10.44
C ILE A 409 -15.89 10.58 -9.52
N GLU A 410 -16.88 11.32 -9.04
CA GLU A 410 -16.64 12.36 -8.05
C GLU A 410 -16.32 11.75 -6.68
N TYR A 411 -15.42 12.38 -5.94
CA TYR A 411 -15.08 11.98 -4.58
C TYR A 411 -16.30 11.94 -3.66
N SER A 412 -17.25 12.87 -3.85
CA SER A 412 -18.51 12.89 -3.09
C SER A 412 -19.37 11.65 -3.31
N THR A 413 -19.40 11.14 -4.54
CA THR A 413 -20.11 9.91 -4.92
C THR A 413 -19.45 8.69 -4.27
N TRP A 414 -18.11 8.62 -4.27
CA TRP A 414 -17.36 7.58 -3.59
C TRP A 414 -17.66 7.53 -2.10
N LEU A 415 -17.65 8.68 -1.42
CA LEU A 415 -17.97 8.76 0.00
C LEU A 415 -19.40 8.30 0.30
N LYS A 416 -20.40 8.74 -0.49
CA LYS A 416 -21.79 8.29 -0.32
C LYS A 416 -21.94 6.79 -0.51
N PHE A 417 -21.24 6.21 -1.50
CA PHE A 417 -21.24 4.79 -1.76
C PHE A 417 -20.58 4.00 -0.61
N GLY A 418 -19.37 4.39 -0.19
CA GLY A 418 -18.53 3.62 0.72
C GLY A 418 -18.79 3.85 2.21
N ALA A 419 -19.44 4.95 2.62
CA ALA A 419 -19.52 5.38 4.01
C ALA A 419 -19.97 4.28 4.98
N LYS A 420 -21.02 3.52 4.64
CA LYS A 420 -21.52 2.42 5.49
C LYS A 420 -20.49 1.30 5.60
N LEU A 421 -19.82 0.98 4.51
CA LEU A 421 -18.79 -0.06 4.48
C LEU A 421 -17.60 0.34 5.35
N PHE A 422 -17.12 1.58 5.24
CA PHE A 422 -15.97 2.07 6.01
C PHE A 422 -16.22 2.01 7.52
N VAL A 423 -17.43 2.39 7.96
CA VAL A 423 -17.82 2.27 9.37
C VAL A 423 -17.85 0.79 9.79
N VAL A 424 -18.43 -0.10 8.99
CA VAL A 424 -18.48 -1.53 9.30
C VAL A 424 -17.08 -2.11 9.41
N LEU A 425 -16.19 -1.82 8.46
CA LEU A 425 -14.80 -2.27 8.49
C LEU A 425 -14.07 -1.74 9.72
N GLY A 426 -14.25 -0.46 10.07
CA GLY A 426 -13.67 0.13 11.27
C GLY A 426 -14.11 -0.56 12.55
N VAL A 427 -15.41 -0.83 12.71
CA VAL A 427 -15.94 -1.57 13.86
C VAL A 427 -15.38 -2.99 13.92
N VAL A 428 -15.31 -3.68 12.79
CA VAL A 428 -14.74 -5.04 12.71
C VAL A 428 -13.27 -5.04 13.12
N CYS A 429 -12.46 -4.08 12.64
CA CYS A 429 -11.06 -3.95 13.05
C CYS A 429 -10.93 -3.68 14.55
N ILE A 430 -11.74 -2.77 15.11
CA ILE A 430 -11.75 -2.49 16.55
C ILE A 430 -12.02 -3.78 17.35
N VAL A 431 -13.03 -4.56 16.95
CA VAL A 431 -13.39 -5.80 17.66
C VAL A 431 -12.27 -6.83 17.59
N ILE A 432 -11.71 -7.08 16.40
CA ILE A 432 -10.63 -8.06 16.22
C ILE A 432 -9.38 -7.63 17.00
N LEU A 433 -8.95 -6.38 16.86
CA LEU A 433 -7.72 -5.88 17.48
C LEU A 433 -7.85 -5.73 19.00
N THR A 434 -9.03 -5.37 19.50
CA THR A 434 -9.29 -5.34 20.95
C THR A 434 -9.23 -6.76 21.53
N ALA A 435 -9.85 -7.73 20.87
CA ALA A 435 -9.79 -9.12 21.29
C ALA A 435 -8.34 -9.64 21.26
N ALA A 436 -7.59 -9.35 20.19
CA ALA A 436 -6.17 -9.72 20.09
C ALA A 436 -5.34 -9.08 21.20
N MET A 437 -5.52 -7.79 21.47
CA MET A 437 -4.81 -7.09 22.55
C MET A 437 -5.06 -7.72 23.93
N VAL A 438 -6.28 -8.14 24.22
CA VAL A 438 -6.63 -8.78 25.51
C VAL A 438 -6.12 -10.22 25.61
N ILE A 439 -6.06 -10.95 24.50
CA ILE A 439 -5.65 -12.37 24.50
C ILE A 439 -4.12 -12.51 24.53
N LEU A 440 -3.41 -11.58 23.89
CA LEU A 440 -1.96 -11.63 23.68
C LEU A 440 -1.17 -10.78 24.72
N SER A 441 -1.87 -10.07 25.60
CA SER A 441 -1.26 -9.27 26.69
C SER A 441 -1.00 -10.07 27.94
#